data_a226e46acaf1ea942b14e12805981da2
#
_entry.id   a226e46acaf1ea942b14e12805981da2
#
_cell.length_a   1.000
_cell.length_b   1.000
_cell.length_c   1.000
_cell.angle_alpha   90.00
_cell.angle_beta   90.00
_cell.angle_gamma   90.00
#
_symmetry.space_group_name_H-M   'P 1'
#
loop_
_entity.id
_entity.type
_entity.pdbx_description
1 polymer ?
#
loop_
_entity_poly.entity_id
_entity_poly.type
_entity_poly.pdbx_seq_one_letter_code
_entity_poly.pdbx_strand_id
1 'polypeptide(L)'
;TSVSLASGLAKARDLKGEAGNVIAVIGDGSLSGGEAFEGLNVGAELGTNFIVIVNDNQMSIAENHGGLYRNLQQLRETEGQAPCNYFKAMGYDYLYVKDGNDVEQLIEAFREVKDKKHPVVVHINTLKGKGYKLAEEQKERFHYSVPFDLETGNLTGESGEGEDYADLTAGYLLQEMKKDPTVVGITAGTPTVFGFTPERRKEAGRQFIDMGIAEEQAVAMA
;
A
#
# COMPACT_ATOMS: atom_id res chain seq x y z
N THR A 1 -9.52 2.61 -5.87
CA THR A 1 -10.29 3.64 -6.62
C THR A 1 -9.49 4.28 -7.76
N SER A 2 -8.19 4.69 -7.57
CA SER A 2 -7.44 5.41 -8.63
C SER A 2 -7.34 4.63 -9.94
N VAL A 3 -7.09 3.33 -9.89
CA VAL A 3 -6.97 2.46 -11.07
C VAL A 3 -8.31 2.35 -11.80
N SER A 4 -9.42 2.12 -11.06
CA SER A 4 -10.77 2.01 -11.63
C SER A 4 -11.22 3.31 -12.28
N LEU A 5 -11.01 4.45 -11.60
CA LEU A 5 -11.33 5.77 -12.20
C LEU A 5 -10.52 6.04 -13.45
N ALA A 6 -9.22 5.77 -13.43
CA ALA A 6 -8.35 5.99 -14.57
C ALA A 6 -8.68 5.07 -15.75
N SER A 7 -9.08 3.81 -15.50
CA SER A 7 -9.56 2.92 -16.58
C SER A 7 -10.79 3.47 -17.28
N GLY A 8 -11.75 4.04 -16.53
CA GLY A 8 -12.90 4.73 -17.08
C GLY A 8 -12.53 5.95 -17.92
N LEU A 9 -11.56 6.76 -17.44
CA LEU A 9 -11.03 7.91 -18.19
C LEU A 9 -10.33 7.49 -19.49
N ALA A 10 -9.54 6.41 -19.45
CA ALA A 10 -8.89 5.86 -20.64
C ALA A 10 -9.94 5.42 -21.67
N LYS A 11 -10.97 4.71 -21.22
CA LYS A 11 -12.08 4.30 -22.11
C LYS A 11 -12.84 5.48 -22.70
N ALA A 12 -13.10 6.52 -21.90
CA ALA A 12 -13.78 7.73 -22.37
C ALA A 12 -12.94 8.50 -23.40
N ARG A 13 -11.62 8.63 -23.16
CA ARG A 13 -10.68 9.22 -24.13
C ARG A 13 -10.74 8.48 -25.47
N ASP A 14 -10.67 7.15 -25.43
CA ASP A 14 -10.65 6.32 -26.63
C ASP A 14 -11.97 6.43 -27.43
N LEU A 15 -13.10 6.41 -26.73
CA LEU A 15 -14.42 6.57 -27.37
C LEU A 15 -14.59 7.94 -28.06
N LYS A 16 -13.96 8.97 -27.52
CA LYS A 16 -13.95 10.31 -28.10
C LYS A 16 -12.90 10.48 -29.20
N GLY A 17 -12.00 9.52 -29.39
CA GLY A 17 -10.86 9.64 -30.31
C GLY A 17 -9.85 10.71 -29.88
N GLU A 18 -9.80 11.02 -28.59
CA GLU A 18 -8.87 12.01 -28.02
C GLU A 18 -7.49 11.39 -27.82
N ALA A 19 -6.45 12.22 -27.88
CA ALA A 19 -5.08 11.83 -27.55
C ALA A 19 -4.76 12.16 -26.10
N GLY A 20 -3.69 11.53 -25.57
CA GLY A 20 -3.15 11.80 -24.24
C GLY A 20 -2.92 10.54 -23.43
N ASN A 21 -2.09 10.67 -22.42
CA ASN A 21 -1.80 9.59 -21.48
C ASN A 21 -2.81 9.62 -20.31
N VAL A 22 -3.29 8.47 -19.89
CA VAL A 22 -4.09 8.32 -18.68
C VAL A 22 -3.24 7.56 -17.66
N ILE A 23 -3.05 8.16 -16.50
CA ILE A 23 -2.12 7.69 -15.48
C ILE A 23 -2.88 7.49 -14.16
N ALA A 24 -2.80 6.29 -13.61
CA ALA A 24 -3.21 6.00 -12.25
C ALA A 24 -1.97 5.91 -11.35
N VAL A 25 -2.02 6.49 -10.15
CA VAL A 25 -1.00 6.28 -9.11
C VAL A 25 -1.65 5.54 -7.96
N ILE A 26 -1.02 4.45 -7.53
CA ILE A 26 -1.48 3.63 -6.41
C ILE A 26 -0.30 3.25 -5.52
N GLY A 27 -0.49 3.34 -4.19
CA GLY A 27 0.47 2.80 -3.23
C GLY A 27 0.38 1.29 -3.13
N ASP A 28 1.49 0.65 -2.79
CA ASP A 28 1.56 -0.80 -2.61
C ASP A 28 0.55 -1.33 -1.59
N GLY A 29 0.38 -0.64 -0.45
CA GLY A 29 -0.62 -1.02 0.54
C GLY A 29 -2.06 -1.10 -0.02
N SER A 30 -2.41 -0.22 -0.96
CA SER A 30 -3.74 -0.18 -1.56
C SER A 30 -3.97 -1.25 -2.64
N LEU A 31 -2.94 -1.96 -3.07
CA LEU A 31 -3.06 -3.03 -4.06
C LEU A 31 -3.82 -4.26 -3.54
N SER A 32 -3.92 -4.44 -2.22
CA SER A 32 -4.69 -5.53 -1.61
C SER A 32 -6.20 -5.28 -1.58
N GLY A 33 -6.65 -4.05 -1.82
CA GLY A 33 -8.07 -3.73 -1.91
C GLY A 33 -8.74 -4.38 -3.12
N GLY A 34 -9.95 -4.93 -2.94
CA GLY A 34 -10.68 -5.63 -4.00
C GLY A 34 -10.89 -4.77 -5.24
N GLU A 35 -11.29 -3.49 -5.07
CA GLU A 35 -11.47 -2.54 -6.17
C GLU A 35 -10.19 -2.29 -6.97
N ALA A 36 -9.01 -2.32 -6.31
CA ALA A 36 -7.73 -2.18 -7.01
C ALA A 36 -7.46 -3.37 -7.93
N PHE A 37 -7.74 -4.59 -7.46
CA PHE A 37 -7.64 -5.80 -8.27
C PHE A 37 -8.63 -5.77 -9.44
N GLU A 38 -9.89 -5.43 -9.22
CA GLU A 38 -10.90 -5.30 -10.26
C GLU A 38 -10.49 -4.27 -11.33
N GLY A 39 -9.99 -3.11 -10.89
CA GLY A 39 -9.49 -2.07 -11.78
C GLY A 39 -8.27 -2.50 -12.60
N LEU A 40 -7.33 -3.24 -12.00
CA LEU A 40 -6.18 -3.80 -12.71
C LEU A 40 -6.64 -4.88 -13.71
N ASN A 41 -7.55 -5.76 -13.31
CA ASN A 41 -8.07 -6.82 -14.18
C ASN A 41 -8.74 -6.27 -15.44
N VAL A 42 -9.61 -5.27 -15.29
CA VAL A 42 -10.26 -4.61 -16.43
C VAL A 42 -9.29 -3.73 -17.21
N GLY A 43 -8.39 -3.03 -16.51
CA GLY A 43 -7.38 -2.15 -17.12
C GLY A 43 -6.45 -2.88 -18.09
N ALA A 44 -6.14 -4.14 -17.83
CA ALA A 44 -5.31 -4.96 -18.70
C ALA A 44 -5.94 -5.21 -20.09
N GLU A 45 -7.28 -5.24 -20.17
CA GLU A 45 -8.03 -5.47 -21.44
C GLU A 45 -8.25 -4.21 -22.27
N LEU A 46 -7.90 -3.02 -21.78
CA LEU A 46 -8.16 -1.78 -22.50
C LEU A 46 -7.48 -1.70 -23.89
N GLY A 47 -6.34 -2.39 -24.07
CA GLY A 47 -5.62 -2.45 -25.34
C GLY A 47 -5.13 -1.09 -25.85
N THR A 48 -4.95 -0.12 -24.96
CA THR A 48 -4.62 1.27 -25.25
C THR A 48 -3.63 1.83 -24.25
N ASN A 49 -3.23 3.08 -24.38
CA ASN A 49 -2.39 3.76 -23.41
C ASN A 49 -3.11 3.87 -22.07
N PHE A 50 -2.60 3.14 -21.09
CA PHE A 50 -3.03 3.17 -19.70
C PHE A 50 -1.83 2.88 -18.80
N ILE A 51 -1.41 3.85 -18.01
CA ILE A 51 -0.20 3.77 -17.19
C ILE A 51 -0.61 3.66 -15.73
N VAL A 52 -0.18 2.60 -15.07
CA VAL A 52 -0.36 2.41 -13.62
C VAL A 52 0.99 2.55 -12.93
N ILE A 53 1.14 3.56 -12.11
CA ILE A 53 2.33 3.77 -11.28
C ILE A 53 2.07 3.13 -9.93
N VAL A 54 2.82 2.08 -9.62
CA VAL A 54 2.81 1.42 -8.31
C VAL A 54 3.94 2.00 -7.47
N ASN A 55 3.58 2.81 -6.48
CA ASN A 55 4.53 3.35 -5.52
C ASN A 55 4.73 2.36 -4.37
N ASP A 56 5.77 1.54 -4.48
CA ASP A 56 6.09 0.49 -3.51
C ASP A 56 7.14 0.98 -2.51
N ASN A 57 6.72 1.20 -1.29
CA ASN A 57 7.58 1.54 -0.15
C ASN A 57 7.53 0.49 0.96
N GLN A 58 6.90 -0.66 0.70
CA GLN A 58 6.78 -1.83 1.58
C GLN A 58 5.89 -1.61 2.81
N MET A 59 5.17 -0.51 2.85
CA MET A 59 4.35 -0.13 4.00
C MET A 59 2.97 0.38 3.57
N SER A 60 2.00 0.00 4.36
CA SER A 60 0.72 0.70 4.51
C SER A 60 0.85 1.70 5.68
N ILE A 61 -0.05 1.66 6.66
CA ILE A 61 0.19 2.27 7.98
C ILE A 61 1.27 1.45 8.68
N ALA A 62 0.99 0.16 8.90
CA ALA A 62 1.93 -0.86 9.35
C ALA A 62 2.56 -1.60 8.15
N GLU A 63 3.17 -2.73 8.38
CA GLU A 63 3.73 -3.60 7.34
C GLU A 63 2.62 -4.22 6.48
N ASN A 64 2.91 -4.43 5.22
CA ASN A 64 1.99 -5.09 4.30
C ASN A 64 1.95 -6.61 4.52
N HIS A 65 0.76 -7.20 4.42
CA HIS A 65 0.53 -8.63 4.59
C HIS A 65 -0.12 -9.26 3.35
N GLY A 66 0.23 -10.52 3.06
CA GLY A 66 -0.40 -11.32 2.01
C GLY A 66 0.52 -11.78 0.90
N GLY A 67 0.00 -12.63 0.03
CA GLY A 67 0.75 -13.27 -1.05
C GLY A 67 1.25 -12.30 -2.12
N LEU A 68 0.50 -11.25 -2.41
CA LEU A 68 0.87 -10.19 -3.35
C LEU A 68 2.20 -9.55 -2.96
N TYR A 69 2.39 -9.24 -1.70
CA TYR A 69 3.59 -8.55 -1.21
C TYR A 69 4.86 -9.39 -1.26
N ARG A 70 4.73 -10.73 -1.20
CA ARG A 70 5.86 -11.63 -1.50
C ARG A 70 6.29 -11.53 -2.95
N ASN A 71 5.35 -11.39 -3.87
CA ASN A 71 5.68 -11.17 -5.28
C ASN A 71 6.33 -9.80 -5.50
N LEU A 72 5.80 -8.72 -4.90
CA LEU A 72 6.44 -7.40 -4.95
C LEU A 72 7.87 -7.45 -4.37
N GLN A 73 8.08 -8.17 -3.27
CA GLN A 73 9.41 -8.36 -2.71
C GLN A 73 10.35 -9.05 -3.70
N GLN A 74 9.93 -10.15 -4.32
CA GLN A 74 10.73 -10.84 -5.35
C GLN A 74 11.04 -9.92 -6.54
N LEU A 75 10.09 -9.09 -6.95
CA LEU A 75 10.31 -8.12 -8.02
C LEU A 75 11.33 -7.04 -7.62
N ARG A 76 11.32 -6.56 -6.37
CA ARG A 76 12.35 -5.63 -5.86
C ARG A 76 13.73 -6.28 -5.81
N GLU A 77 13.83 -7.49 -5.23
CA GLU A 77 15.09 -8.23 -5.07
C GLU A 77 15.75 -8.61 -6.40
N THR A 78 14.95 -8.79 -7.44
CA THR A 78 15.43 -9.16 -8.78
C THR A 78 15.40 -8.01 -9.79
N GLU A 79 15.20 -6.78 -9.32
CA GLU A 79 15.07 -5.59 -10.17
C GLU A 79 14.05 -5.81 -11.33
N GLY A 80 12.91 -6.40 -10.98
CA GLY A 80 11.81 -6.67 -11.91
C GLY A 80 11.96 -7.94 -12.76
N GLN A 81 13.05 -8.72 -12.57
CA GLN A 81 13.37 -9.90 -13.38
C GLN A 81 12.83 -11.22 -12.81
N ALA A 82 12.06 -11.21 -11.73
CA ALA A 82 11.48 -12.43 -11.18
C ALA A 82 10.67 -13.19 -12.24
N PRO A 83 10.76 -14.52 -12.29
CA PRO A 83 10.05 -15.34 -13.28
C PRO A 83 8.53 -15.28 -13.09
N CYS A 84 8.07 -15.06 -11.87
CA CYS A 84 6.68 -14.78 -11.55
C CYS A 84 6.52 -13.27 -11.37
N ASN A 85 5.65 -12.66 -12.17
CA ASN A 85 5.33 -11.25 -12.08
C ASN A 85 3.80 -11.10 -12.20
N TYR A 86 3.19 -10.70 -11.11
CA TYR A 86 1.76 -10.50 -10.97
C TYR A 86 1.16 -9.63 -12.09
N PHE A 87 1.80 -8.51 -12.43
CA PHE A 87 1.31 -7.58 -13.43
C PHE A 87 1.44 -8.14 -14.86
N LYS A 88 2.57 -8.78 -15.16
CA LYS A 88 2.76 -9.46 -16.46
C LYS A 88 1.77 -10.60 -16.65
N ALA A 89 1.46 -11.34 -15.58
CA ALA A 89 0.48 -12.43 -15.61
C ALA A 89 -0.93 -11.93 -15.94
N MET A 90 -1.25 -10.68 -15.61
CA MET A 90 -2.52 -10.03 -15.98
C MET A 90 -2.50 -9.44 -17.39
N GLY A 91 -1.37 -9.39 -18.08
CA GLY A 91 -1.26 -8.84 -19.44
C GLY A 91 -0.69 -7.42 -19.55
N TYR A 92 -0.19 -6.84 -18.47
CA TYR A 92 0.48 -5.54 -18.52
C TYR A 92 1.90 -5.64 -19.04
N ASP A 93 2.34 -4.65 -19.82
CA ASP A 93 3.76 -4.32 -19.90
C ASP A 93 4.26 -3.92 -18.50
N TYR A 94 5.53 -4.13 -18.23
CA TYR A 94 6.06 -3.88 -16.90
C TYR A 94 7.44 -3.23 -16.97
N LEU A 95 7.60 -2.14 -16.21
CA LEU A 95 8.86 -1.44 -16.02
C LEU A 95 9.15 -1.30 -14.52
N TYR A 96 10.36 -1.66 -14.09
CA TYR A 96 10.79 -1.48 -12.70
C TYR A 96 11.76 -0.30 -12.58
N VAL A 97 11.54 0.55 -11.58
CA VAL A 97 12.42 1.67 -11.24
C VAL A 97 13.02 1.42 -9.87
N LYS A 98 14.33 1.19 -9.83
CA LYS A 98 15.06 0.79 -8.63
C LYS A 98 15.11 1.88 -7.56
N ASP A 99 15.34 3.13 -7.95
CA ASP A 99 15.32 4.29 -7.05
C ASP A 99 14.21 5.26 -7.45
N GLY A 100 13.04 5.01 -6.92
CA GLY A 100 11.85 5.83 -7.15
C GLY A 100 11.86 7.17 -6.40
N ASN A 101 12.89 7.46 -5.61
CA ASN A 101 13.14 8.79 -5.03
C ASN A 101 14.12 9.62 -5.89
N ASP A 102 14.67 9.05 -6.95
CA ASP A 102 15.51 9.74 -7.93
C ASP A 102 14.64 10.29 -9.07
N VAL A 103 14.58 11.61 -9.18
CA VAL A 103 13.75 12.31 -10.17
C VAL A 103 14.20 12.02 -11.60
N GLU A 104 15.52 11.87 -11.84
CA GLU A 104 16.05 11.60 -13.18
C GLU A 104 15.65 10.21 -13.66
N GLN A 105 15.74 9.18 -12.80
CA GLN A 105 15.27 7.84 -13.12
C GLN A 105 13.74 7.81 -13.39
N LEU A 106 12.96 8.58 -12.65
CA LEU A 106 11.52 8.70 -12.90
C LEU A 106 11.24 9.37 -14.25
N ILE A 107 11.96 10.43 -14.60
CA ILE A 107 11.80 11.10 -15.90
C ILE A 107 12.12 10.15 -17.05
N GLU A 108 13.21 9.39 -16.95
CA GLU A 108 13.57 8.38 -17.95
C GLU A 108 12.51 7.30 -18.08
N ALA A 109 12.04 6.73 -16.97
CA ALA A 109 10.99 5.73 -16.96
C ALA A 109 9.69 6.25 -17.60
N PHE A 110 9.27 7.47 -17.26
CA PHE A 110 8.05 8.04 -17.83
C PHE A 110 8.20 8.41 -19.32
N ARG A 111 9.38 8.78 -19.77
CA ARG A 111 9.66 8.96 -21.21
C ARG A 111 9.57 7.66 -21.97
N GLU A 112 9.95 6.54 -21.37
CA GLU A 112 9.86 5.22 -21.99
C GLU A 112 8.41 4.75 -22.13
N VAL A 113 7.57 5.01 -21.12
CA VAL A 113 6.19 4.47 -21.09
C VAL A 113 5.13 5.40 -21.65
N LYS A 114 5.41 6.72 -21.69
CA LYS A 114 4.47 7.65 -22.33
C LYS A 114 4.26 7.21 -23.77
N ASP A 115 3.10 7.39 -24.30
CA ASP A 115 2.75 7.06 -25.67
C ASP A 115 2.78 5.54 -26.03
N LYS A 116 3.00 4.64 -25.07
CA LYS A 116 2.80 3.19 -25.28
C LYS A 116 1.36 2.93 -25.70
N LYS A 117 1.14 1.90 -26.51
CA LYS A 117 -0.18 1.54 -27.04
C LYS A 117 -0.82 0.38 -26.28
N HIS A 118 -0.18 -0.06 -25.20
CA HIS A 118 -0.65 -1.12 -24.32
C HIS A 118 -0.65 -0.63 -22.86
N PRO A 119 -1.48 -1.20 -22.02
CA PRO A 119 -1.42 -0.94 -20.60
C PRO A 119 -0.05 -1.31 -20.01
N VAL A 120 0.50 -0.44 -19.17
CA VAL A 120 1.82 -0.63 -18.57
C VAL A 120 1.79 -0.33 -17.07
N VAL A 121 2.47 -1.17 -16.30
CA VAL A 121 2.76 -0.91 -14.89
C VAL A 121 4.19 -0.41 -14.74
N VAL A 122 4.34 0.76 -14.14
CA VAL A 122 5.62 1.30 -13.68
C VAL A 122 5.72 1.06 -12.18
N HIS A 123 6.51 0.08 -11.79
CA HIS A 123 6.73 -0.28 -10.39
C HIS A 123 7.93 0.50 -9.87
N ILE A 124 7.67 1.52 -9.06
CA ILE A 124 8.72 2.35 -8.47
C ILE A 124 8.99 1.94 -7.03
N ASN A 125 10.25 1.63 -6.71
CA ASN A 125 10.68 1.30 -5.35
C ASN A 125 11.10 2.59 -4.64
N THR A 126 10.38 2.96 -3.59
CA THR A 126 10.62 4.19 -2.83
C THR A 126 10.94 3.91 -1.37
N LEU A 127 11.60 4.84 -0.71
CA LEU A 127 11.83 4.79 0.73
C LEU A 127 10.81 5.69 1.44
N LYS A 128 9.94 5.10 2.23
CA LYS A 128 8.99 5.85 3.08
C LYS A 128 9.75 6.69 4.10
N GLY A 129 9.40 7.98 4.19
CA GLY A 129 10.08 8.92 5.08
C GLY A 129 11.37 9.52 4.54
N LYS A 130 11.71 9.28 3.26
CA LYS A 130 12.95 9.74 2.61
C LYS A 130 13.24 11.21 2.90
N GLY A 131 14.47 11.45 3.41
CA GLY A 131 14.97 12.78 3.74
C GLY A 131 14.83 13.16 5.22
N TYR A 132 14.12 12.35 6.02
CA TYR A 132 14.05 12.52 7.46
C TYR A 132 14.36 11.20 8.18
N LYS A 133 15.57 11.13 8.77
CA LYS A 133 16.12 9.88 9.31
C LYS A 133 15.18 9.16 10.29
N LEU A 134 14.55 9.89 11.21
CA LEU A 134 13.62 9.30 12.17
C LEU A 134 12.39 8.68 11.49
N ALA A 135 11.90 9.28 10.38
CA ALA A 135 10.78 8.71 9.62
C ALA A 135 11.21 7.50 8.78
N GLU A 136 12.44 7.48 8.28
CA GLU A 136 12.99 6.32 7.57
C GLU A 136 13.15 5.10 8.50
N GLU A 137 13.51 5.34 9.78
CA GLU A 137 13.71 4.31 10.81
C GLU A 137 12.39 3.88 11.49
N GLN A 138 11.43 4.79 11.65
CA GLN A 138 10.16 4.58 12.37
C GLN A 138 8.96 4.81 11.46
N LYS A 139 8.89 4.09 10.35
CA LYS A 139 7.94 4.31 9.25
C LYS A 139 6.47 4.31 9.67
N GLU A 140 6.08 3.44 10.59
CA GLU A 140 4.71 3.35 11.13
C GLU A 140 4.36 4.60 11.94
N ARG A 141 5.25 5.02 12.84
CA ARG A 141 5.07 6.21 13.68
C ARG A 141 4.87 7.48 12.86
N PHE A 142 5.60 7.63 11.75
CA PHE A 142 5.57 8.81 10.89
C PHE A 142 4.63 8.65 9.67
N HIS A 143 3.77 7.62 9.66
CA HIS A 143 2.76 7.52 8.61
C HIS A 143 1.77 8.68 8.65
N TYR A 144 1.32 9.03 9.84
CA TYR A 144 0.56 10.24 10.15
C TYR A 144 1.14 10.87 11.40
N SER A 145 1.34 12.17 11.38
CA SER A 145 1.88 12.88 12.52
C SER A 145 1.23 14.26 12.68
N VAL A 146 0.88 14.59 13.92
CA VAL A 146 0.60 15.96 14.33
C VAL A 146 1.93 16.72 14.46
N PRO A 147 1.95 18.04 14.68
CA PRO A 147 3.19 18.80 14.82
C PRO A 147 4.15 18.17 15.84
N PHE A 148 5.41 18.07 15.46
CA PHE A 148 6.45 17.45 16.26
C PHE A 148 7.77 18.24 16.16
N ASP A 149 8.66 18.05 17.13
CA ASP A 149 10.01 18.59 17.13
C ASP A 149 10.91 17.84 16.15
N LEU A 150 11.56 18.54 15.24
CA LEU A 150 12.34 17.93 14.16
C LEU A 150 13.62 17.23 14.64
N GLU A 151 14.18 17.61 15.81
CA GLU A 151 15.41 17.00 16.31
C GLU A 151 15.11 15.69 17.03
N THR A 152 14.04 15.66 17.80
CA THR A 152 13.69 14.53 18.66
C THR A 152 12.59 13.65 18.07
N GLY A 153 11.78 14.16 17.15
CA GLY A 153 10.58 13.52 16.64
C GLY A 153 9.42 13.47 17.64
N ASN A 154 9.55 14.12 18.81
CA ASN A 154 8.50 14.13 19.83
C ASN A 154 7.38 15.10 19.46
N LEU A 155 6.15 14.70 19.77
CA LEU A 155 4.99 15.55 19.54
C LEU A 155 5.09 16.84 20.36
N THR A 156 4.75 17.98 19.76
CA THR A 156 4.79 19.30 20.40
C THR A 156 3.42 19.77 20.87
N GLY A 157 2.35 19.04 20.54
CA GLY A 157 0.97 19.31 21.00
C GLY A 157 0.67 18.65 22.36
N GLU A 158 -0.30 19.20 23.06
CA GLU A 158 -0.84 18.54 24.27
C GLU A 158 -1.48 17.22 23.85
N SER A 159 -1.00 16.10 24.39
CA SER A 159 -1.75 14.86 24.37
C SER A 159 -2.96 15.05 25.26
N GLY A 160 -4.17 14.82 24.73
CA GLY A 160 -5.39 14.93 25.55
C GLY A 160 -5.24 14.09 26.83
N GLU A 161 -5.52 14.71 27.98
CA GLU A 161 -5.61 13.98 29.23
C GLU A 161 -6.88 13.11 29.21
N GLY A 162 -6.74 11.81 29.36
CA GLY A 162 -7.87 10.88 29.48
C GLY A 162 -7.59 9.50 28.90
N GLU A 163 -8.48 8.57 29.20
CA GLU A 163 -8.44 7.22 28.63
C GLU A 163 -8.82 7.26 27.14
N ASP A 164 -8.00 6.65 26.28
CA ASP A 164 -8.28 6.49 24.88
C ASP A 164 -9.11 5.21 24.65
N TYR A 165 -10.19 5.31 23.87
CA TYR A 165 -11.01 4.15 23.49
C TYR A 165 -10.21 3.04 22.82
N ALA A 166 -9.17 3.39 22.04
CA ALA A 166 -8.29 2.42 21.41
C ALA A 166 -7.52 1.62 22.46
N ASP A 167 -6.95 2.29 23.45
CA ASP A 167 -6.23 1.65 24.55
C ASP A 167 -7.12 0.75 25.42
N LEU A 168 -8.32 1.24 25.76
CA LEU A 168 -9.32 0.46 26.50
C LEU A 168 -9.75 -0.79 25.73
N THR A 169 -10.05 -0.64 24.42
CA THR A 169 -10.49 -1.75 23.58
C THR A 169 -9.40 -2.80 23.43
N ALA A 170 -8.18 -2.39 23.10
CA ALA A 170 -7.05 -3.31 22.97
C ALA A 170 -6.73 -4.01 24.29
N GLY A 171 -6.73 -3.27 25.41
CA GLY A 171 -6.52 -3.82 26.74
C GLY A 171 -7.54 -4.89 27.10
N TYR A 172 -8.82 -4.62 26.85
CA TYR A 172 -9.91 -5.57 27.07
C TYR A 172 -9.77 -6.83 26.20
N LEU A 173 -9.55 -6.63 24.88
CA LEU A 173 -9.39 -7.77 23.96
C LEU A 173 -8.20 -8.65 24.33
N LEU A 174 -7.06 -8.06 24.71
CA LEU A 174 -5.91 -8.84 25.19
C LEU A 174 -6.21 -9.66 26.43
N GLN A 175 -7.01 -9.12 27.35
CA GLN A 175 -7.45 -9.88 28.53
C GLN A 175 -8.36 -11.06 28.15
N GLU A 176 -9.29 -10.86 27.21
CA GLU A 176 -10.15 -11.94 26.75
C GLU A 176 -9.38 -12.99 25.94
N MET A 177 -8.44 -12.58 25.08
CA MET A 177 -7.56 -13.49 24.34
C MET A 177 -6.73 -14.39 25.27
N LYS A 178 -6.28 -13.87 26.43
CA LYS A 178 -5.57 -14.67 27.44
C LYS A 178 -6.45 -15.73 28.11
N LYS A 179 -7.74 -15.48 28.24
CA LYS A 179 -8.71 -16.38 28.86
C LYS A 179 -9.23 -17.43 27.88
N ASP A 180 -9.38 -17.04 26.62
CA ASP A 180 -9.99 -17.86 25.59
C ASP A 180 -9.15 -17.80 24.30
N PRO A 181 -8.52 -18.93 23.90
CA PRO A 181 -7.74 -19.00 22.67
C PRO A 181 -8.55 -18.91 21.39
N THR A 182 -9.87 -18.93 21.46
CA THR A 182 -10.78 -18.77 20.31
C THR A 182 -11.14 -17.32 20.03
N VAL A 183 -10.84 -16.40 20.95
CA VAL A 183 -11.00 -14.96 20.72
C VAL A 183 -9.92 -14.48 19.78
N VAL A 184 -10.31 -13.86 18.68
CA VAL A 184 -9.42 -13.35 17.62
C VAL A 184 -9.74 -11.89 17.35
N GLY A 185 -8.71 -11.05 17.23
CA GLY A 185 -8.83 -9.68 16.74
C GLY A 185 -8.42 -9.59 15.28
N ILE A 186 -9.29 -9.06 14.43
CA ILE A 186 -9.03 -8.87 12.99
C ILE A 186 -9.04 -7.38 12.68
N THR A 187 -8.04 -6.90 11.93
CA THR A 187 -7.99 -5.52 11.41
C THR A 187 -7.69 -5.51 9.93
N ALA A 188 -8.16 -4.46 9.25
CA ALA A 188 -7.90 -4.21 7.84
C ALA A 188 -6.84 -3.09 7.68
N GLY A 189 -5.60 -3.37 8.09
CA GLY A 189 -4.45 -2.47 7.88
C GLY A 189 -4.35 -1.28 8.85
N THR A 190 -5.14 -1.28 9.94
CA THR A 190 -5.18 -0.17 10.90
C THR A 190 -4.93 -0.61 12.35
N PRO A 191 -3.89 -1.41 12.64
CA PRO A 191 -3.71 -2.00 13.97
C PRO A 191 -3.58 -0.96 15.08
N THR A 192 -2.81 0.09 14.86
CA THR A 192 -2.56 1.14 15.88
C THR A 192 -3.76 2.01 16.17
N VAL A 193 -4.68 2.19 15.20
CA VAL A 193 -5.93 2.93 15.40
C VAL A 193 -6.84 2.24 16.43
N PHE A 194 -6.72 0.91 16.56
CA PHE A 194 -7.41 0.10 17.58
C PHE A 194 -6.53 -0.20 18.80
N GLY A 195 -5.45 0.55 19.00
CA GLY A 195 -4.57 0.41 20.15
C GLY A 195 -3.68 -0.84 20.12
N PHE A 196 -3.64 -1.61 19.02
CA PHE A 196 -2.73 -2.72 18.84
C PHE A 196 -1.35 -2.22 18.37
N THR A 197 -0.58 -1.68 19.31
CA THR A 197 0.82 -1.31 19.11
C THR A 197 1.66 -2.54 18.70
N PRO A 198 2.90 -2.38 18.18
CA PRO A 198 3.78 -3.51 17.89
C PRO A 198 3.95 -4.49 19.08
N GLU A 199 4.03 -3.96 20.32
CA GLU A 199 4.15 -4.77 21.53
C GLU A 199 2.89 -5.58 21.79
N ARG A 200 1.69 -4.95 21.68
CA ARG A 200 0.40 -5.62 21.87
C ARG A 200 0.12 -6.65 20.79
N ARG A 201 0.52 -6.39 19.55
CA ARG A 201 0.45 -7.39 18.45
C ARG A 201 1.32 -8.61 18.76
N LYS A 202 2.54 -8.38 19.29
CA LYS A 202 3.43 -9.46 19.73
C LYS A 202 2.85 -10.25 20.89
N GLU A 203 2.21 -9.59 21.85
CA GLU A 203 1.54 -10.21 22.99
C GLU A 203 0.35 -11.06 22.55
N ALA A 204 -0.51 -10.55 21.67
CA ALA A 204 -1.66 -11.27 21.12
C ALA A 204 -1.24 -12.47 20.25
N GLY A 205 -0.10 -12.38 19.58
CA GLY A 205 0.47 -13.44 18.76
C GLY A 205 -0.49 -13.90 17.66
N ARG A 206 -0.83 -15.19 17.66
CA ARG A 206 -1.70 -15.80 16.60
C ARG A 206 -3.17 -15.37 16.69
N GLN A 207 -3.58 -14.77 17.78
CA GLN A 207 -4.96 -14.30 17.97
C GLN A 207 -5.18 -12.89 17.39
N PHE A 208 -4.13 -12.23 16.91
CA PHE A 208 -4.25 -10.97 16.17
C PHE A 208 -3.90 -11.17 14.70
N ILE A 209 -4.81 -10.74 13.82
CA ILE A 209 -4.70 -10.93 12.38
C ILE A 209 -4.85 -9.57 11.69
N ASP A 210 -3.81 -9.14 10.98
CA ASP A 210 -3.87 -7.98 10.11
C ASP A 210 -4.00 -8.46 8.65
N MET A 211 -5.08 -8.05 7.98
CA MET A 211 -5.38 -8.41 6.60
C MET A 211 -4.70 -7.48 5.59
N GLY A 212 -4.01 -6.39 6.04
CA GLY A 212 -3.70 -5.27 5.18
C GLY A 212 -4.97 -4.52 4.77
N ILE A 213 -4.91 -3.68 3.74
CA ILE A 213 -6.09 -2.94 3.23
C ILE A 213 -6.97 -3.94 2.44
N ALA A 214 -7.84 -4.65 3.15
CA ALA A 214 -8.72 -5.68 2.63
C ALA A 214 -9.98 -5.82 3.53
N GLU A 215 -10.79 -4.77 3.55
CA GLU A 215 -11.95 -4.66 4.46
C GLU A 215 -12.98 -5.75 4.24
N GLU A 216 -13.29 -6.06 2.98
CA GLU A 216 -14.26 -7.09 2.61
C GLU A 216 -13.79 -8.48 3.09
N GLN A 217 -12.48 -8.76 2.93
CA GLN A 217 -11.89 -10.01 3.41
C GLN A 217 -11.92 -10.10 4.94
N ALA A 218 -11.64 -8.99 5.63
CA ALA A 218 -11.66 -8.95 7.08
C ALA A 218 -13.06 -9.26 7.64
N VAL A 219 -14.10 -8.65 7.05
CA VAL A 219 -15.50 -8.89 7.43
C VAL A 219 -15.95 -10.29 7.06
N ALA A 220 -15.57 -10.80 5.88
CA ALA A 220 -15.97 -12.14 5.44
C ALA A 220 -15.29 -13.26 6.23
N MET A 221 -14.10 -12.99 6.79
CA MET A 221 -13.35 -13.94 7.62
C MET A 221 -13.85 -13.99 9.06
N ALA A 222 -14.38 -12.87 9.60
CA ALA A 222 -14.94 -12.78 10.94
C ALA A 222 -16.26 -13.55 11.09
#